data_6733178326bb71cc2b69f8bf4d58091f
#
_entry.id   6733178326bb71cc2b69f8bf4d58091f
#
_cell.length_a   1.000
_cell.length_b   1.000
_cell.length_c   1.000
_cell.angle_alpha   90.00
_cell.angle_beta   90.00
_cell.angle_gamma   90.00
#
_symmetry.space_group_name_H-M   'P 1'
#
loop_
_entity.id
_entity.type
_entity.pdbx_description
1 polymer ?
#
loop_
_entity_poly.entity_id
_entity_poly.type
_entity_poly.pdbx_seq_one_letter_code
_entity_poly.pdbx_strand_id
1 'polypeptide(L)'
;MSPFLPRSVLALALLAGASQLVACGPRAVRGDDVEGLDDDAMSTGLDRRDLERLLHDNMSALESSAVVRRWEQEDAPTLAVLPFRNETSEHIDSALEALISDVETTLINAGHVRVVSLERQSDLMAEIRHQQGDGFDAGQVSRWGRQLGVRYLVTGKVFSTDERLRKERRVQYYMFMQVLEVETGQIVFQNRSAVTKAML
;
A
#
# COMPACT_ATOMS: atom_id res chain seq x y z
N MET A 1 39.11 -71.71 -13.19
CA MET A 1 39.60 -70.77 -12.18
C MET A 1 38.74 -69.49 -12.31
N SER A 2 37.73 -69.38 -11.48
CA SER A 2 36.86 -68.22 -11.48
C SER A 2 37.19 -67.26 -10.33
N PRO A 3 37.46 -66.01 -10.54
CA PRO A 3 37.75 -65.09 -9.42
C PRO A 3 36.46 -64.69 -8.75
N PHE A 4 36.28 -65.07 -7.49
CA PHE A 4 35.23 -64.54 -6.64
C PHE A 4 35.57 -63.06 -6.25
N LEU A 5 34.82 -62.09 -6.73
CA LEU A 5 34.90 -60.74 -6.17
C LEU A 5 34.24 -60.70 -4.78
N PRO A 6 34.91 -60.12 -3.77
CA PRO A 6 34.36 -60.08 -2.43
C PRO A 6 33.13 -59.20 -2.37
N ARG A 7 32.04 -59.68 -1.76
CA ARG A 7 30.75 -59.02 -1.54
C ARG A 7 30.83 -57.65 -0.86
N SER A 8 31.95 -57.33 -0.26
CA SER A 8 32.21 -56.07 0.45
C SER A 8 32.39 -54.86 -0.48
N VAL A 9 32.81 -55.07 -1.75
CA VAL A 9 33.03 -53.97 -2.71
C VAL A 9 31.70 -53.49 -3.32
N LEU A 10 30.72 -54.42 -3.42
CA LEU A 10 29.39 -54.09 -3.96
C LEU A 10 28.56 -53.23 -2.98
N ALA A 11 28.75 -53.41 -1.68
CA ALA A 11 28.05 -52.64 -0.64
C ALA A 11 28.56 -51.19 -0.54
N LEU A 12 29.84 -50.95 -0.81
CA LEU A 12 30.43 -49.61 -0.77
C LEU A 12 30.04 -48.74 -1.98
N ALA A 13 29.81 -49.36 -3.13
CA ALA A 13 29.36 -48.63 -4.34
C ALA A 13 27.88 -48.17 -4.29
N LEU A 14 27.03 -48.84 -3.51
CA LEU A 14 25.65 -48.50 -3.29
C LEU A 14 25.46 -47.36 -2.28
N LEU A 15 26.39 -47.16 -1.34
CA LEU A 15 26.33 -46.02 -0.40
C LEU A 15 26.84 -44.69 -1.01
N ALA A 16 27.67 -44.75 -2.05
CA ALA A 16 28.21 -43.54 -2.69
C ALA A 16 27.21 -42.87 -3.69
N GLY A 17 26.13 -43.58 -4.09
CA GLY A 17 25.14 -43.09 -5.03
C GLY A 17 23.98 -42.30 -4.42
N ALA A 18 23.85 -42.26 -3.08
CA ALA A 18 22.70 -41.68 -2.40
C ALA A 18 22.83 -40.20 -2.01
N SER A 19 23.96 -39.54 -2.31
CA SER A 19 24.29 -38.22 -1.78
C SER A 19 24.02 -37.06 -2.75
N GLN A 20 23.30 -37.23 -3.85
CA GLN A 20 23.06 -36.20 -4.88
C GLN A 20 21.60 -35.76 -4.98
N LEU A 21 20.82 -35.86 -3.91
CA LEU A 21 19.58 -35.15 -3.82
C LEU A 21 19.87 -33.71 -3.37
N VAL A 22 20.47 -32.90 -4.24
CA VAL A 22 20.47 -31.45 -4.08
C VAL A 22 18.99 -31.02 -4.18
N ALA A 23 18.37 -30.78 -3.03
CA ALA A 23 17.05 -30.24 -2.96
C ALA A 23 17.11 -28.81 -3.58
N CYS A 24 16.71 -28.67 -4.86
CA CYS A 24 16.39 -27.40 -5.47
C CYS A 24 15.10 -26.87 -4.81
N GLY A 25 15.24 -26.33 -3.60
CA GLY A 25 14.16 -25.56 -2.96
C GLY A 25 14.02 -24.17 -3.63
N PRO A 26 12.88 -23.54 -3.50
CA PRO A 26 12.68 -22.17 -4.00
C PRO A 26 13.74 -21.26 -3.36
N ARG A 27 14.46 -20.51 -4.20
CA ARG A 27 15.49 -19.55 -3.77
C ARG A 27 14.88 -18.14 -3.77
N ALA A 28 15.01 -17.43 -2.64
CA ALA A 28 14.69 -16.02 -2.60
C ALA A 28 15.72 -15.22 -3.43
N VAL A 29 15.22 -14.33 -4.27
CA VAL A 29 16.02 -13.41 -5.09
C VAL A 29 15.59 -11.97 -4.79
N ARG A 30 16.46 -10.99 -5.08
CA ARG A 30 16.08 -9.58 -5.03
C ARG A 30 15.40 -9.20 -6.33
N GLY A 31 14.44 -8.26 -6.28
CA GLY A 31 13.75 -7.76 -7.48
C GLY A 31 14.72 -7.24 -8.53
N ASP A 32 15.75 -6.51 -8.11
CA ASP A 32 16.77 -5.93 -9.00
C ASP A 32 17.66 -6.97 -9.70
N ASP A 33 17.72 -8.20 -9.16
CA ASP A 33 18.52 -9.30 -9.74
C ASP A 33 17.76 -10.06 -10.86
N VAL A 34 16.46 -9.78 -11.05
CA VAL A 34 15.61 -10.45 -12.04
C VAL A 34 14.81 -9.42 -12.82
N GLU A 35 15.21 -9.22 -14.09
CA GLU A 35 14.55 -8.29 -15.00
C GLU A 35 13.07 -8.68 -15.18
N GLY A 36 12.17 -7.69 -14.98
CA GLY A 36 10.73 -7.88 -15.15
C GLY A 36 10.03 -8.62 -14.01
N LEU A 37 10.70 -8.92 -12.89
CA LEU A 37 10.07 -9.64 -11.78
C LEU A 37 8.79 -8.95 -11.25
N ASP A 38 8.80 -7.63 -11.26
CA ASP A 38 7.69 -6.80 -10.79
C ASP A 38 6.76 -6.34 -11.94
N ASP A 39 7.01 -6.72 -13.21
CA ASP A 39 6.26 -6.22 -14.35
C ASP A 39 4.91 -6.90 -14.54
N ASP A 40 4.85 -8.20 -14.31
CA ASP A 40 3.64 -9.00 -14.51
C ASP A 40 2.80 -9.08 -13.21
N ALA A 41 1.49 -8.92 -13.37
CA ALA A 41 0.55 -9.14 -12.29
C ALA A 41 0.49 -10.62 -11.91
N MET A 42 1.01 -11.01 -10.75
CA MET A 42 1.00 -12.40 -10.27
C MET A 42 -0.41 -12.92 -9.95
N SER A 43 -1.36 -12.01 -9.74
CA SER A 43 -2.76 -12.33 -9.40
C SER A 43 -3.69 -11.17 -9.69
N THR A 44 -5.00 -11.38 -9.52
CA THR A 44 -5.99 -10.29 -9.53
C THR A 44 -6.04 -9.53 -8.19
N GLY A 45 -5.26 -9.91 -7.18
CA GLY A 45 -5.12 -9.19 -5.92
C GLY A 45 -4.37 -7.88 -6.09
N LEU A 46 -4.60 -6.95 -5.18
CA LEU A 46 -3.92 -5.66 -5.13
C LEU A 46 -2.49 -5.86 -4.62
N ASP A 47 -1.51 -5.40 -5.38
CA ASP A 47 -0.10 -5.43 -5.01
C ASP A 47 0.48 -4.03 -4.73
N ARG A 48 1.76 -3.99 -4.33
CA ARG A 48 2.45 -2.75 -4.01
C ARG A 48 2.48 -1.77 -5.19
N ARG A 49 2.74 -2.26 -6.39
CA ARG A 49 2.86 -1.44 -7.60
C ARG A 49 1.52 -0.80 -7.98
N ASP A 50 0.43 -1.55 -7.80
CA ASP A 50 -0.92 -1.00 -7.99
C ASP A 50 -1.20 0.14 -7.01
N LEU A 51 -0.83 -0.04 -5.73
CA LEU A 51 -1.02 0.98 -4.69
C LEU A 51 -0.18 2.22 -4.96
N GLU A 52 1.09 2.07 -5.33
CA GLU A 52 1.99 3.18 -5.71
C GLU A 52 1.42 3.96 -6.90
N ARG A 53 0.90 3.26 -7.91
CA ARG A 53 0.26 3.90 -9.06
C ARG A 53 -1.00 4.66 -8.67
N LEU A 54 -1.88 4.05 -7.89
CA LEU A 54 -3.10 4.69 -7.40
C LEU A 54 -2.78 5.93 -6.56
N LEU A 55 -1.74 5.87 -5.72
CA LEU A 55 -1.26 7.01 -4.95
C LEU A 55 -0.70 8.10 -5.85
N HIS A 56 0.18 7.75 -6.78
CA HIS A 56 0.79 8.70 -7.71
C HIS A 56 -0.27 9.51 -8.47
N ASP A 57 -1.30 8.84 -8.99
CA ASP A 57 -2.39 9.51 -9.71
C ASP A 57 -3.18 10.47 -8.81
N ASN A 58 -3.41 10.10 -7.54
CA ASN A 58 -4.07 10.96 -6.56
C ASN A 58 -3.20 12.16 -6.17
N MET A 59 -1.90 11.96 -5.96
CA MET A 59 -0.96 13.03 -5.60
C MET A 59 -0.77 14.02 -6.75
N SER A 60 -0.66 13.54 -7.99
CA SER A 60 -0.58 14.40 -9.18
C SER A 60 -1.84 15.27 -9.35
N ALA A 61 -3.02 14.70 -9.07
CA ALA A 61 -4.27 15.45 -9.07
C ALA A 61 -4.30 16.50 -7.94
N LEU A 62 -3.78 16.17 -6.75
CA LEU A 62 -3.68 17.11 -5.63
C LEU A 62 -2.74 18.27 -5.96
N GLU A 63 -1.54 18.00 -6.48
CA GLU A 63 -0.53 19.01 -6.83
C GLU A 63 -1.08 20.03 -7.82
N SER A 64 -1.89 19.60 -8.79
CA SER A 64 -2.52 20.48 -9.79
C SER A 64 -3.78 21.18 -9.30
N SER A 65 -4.23 20.91 -8.06
CA SER A 65 -5.51 21.38 -7.55
C SER A 65 -5.53 22.83 -7.09
N ALA A 66 -6.75 23.38 -6.91
CA ALA A 66 -6.95 24.71 -6.36
C ALA A 66 -6.53 24.80 -4.87
N VAL A 67 -6.55 23.70 -4.12
CA VAL A 67 -6.18 23.71 -2.72
C VAL A 67 -4.67 23.94 -2.54
N VAL A 68 -3.82 23.35 -3.37
CA VAL A 68 -2.36 23.59 -3.32
C VAL A 68 -2.06 25.06 -3.65
N ARG A 69 -2.69 25.64 -4.66
CA ARG A 69 -2.54 27.08 -4.95
C ARG A 69 -2.98 27.97 -3.78
N ARG A 70 -3.95 27.54 -2.97
CA ARG A 70 -4.34 28.23 -1.74
C ARG A 70 -3.25 28.10 -0.67
N TRP A 71 -2.68 26.90 -0.48
CA TRP A 71 -1.61 26.68 0.48
C TRP A 71 -0.37 27.54 0.21
N GLU A 72 -0.03 27.74 -1.06
CA GLU A 72 1.06 28.66 -1.46
C GLU A 72 0.81 30.11 -1.02
N GLN A 73 -0.46 30.51 -0.88
CA GLN A 73 -0.86 31.86 -0.42
C GLN A 73 -0.99 31.96 1.09
N GLU A 74 -1.08 30.85 1.81
CA GLU A 74 -1.35 30.77 3.27
C GLU A 74 -0.10 30.64 4.15
N ASP A 75 1.10 30.85 3.65
CA ASP A 75 2.36 30.67 4.39
C ASP A 75 2.52 29.27 5.00
N ALA A 76 2.39 28.25 4.18
CA ALA A 76 2.55 26.84 4.53
C ALA A 76 1.69 26.39 5.74
N PRO A 77 0.39 26.18 5.56
CA PRO A 77 -0.51 25.76 6.64
C PRO A 77 -0.14 24.37 7.18
N THR A 78 -0.58 24.07 8.42
CA THR A 78 -0.36 22.77 9.05
C THR A 78 -1.33 21.72 8.51
N LEU A 79 -0.80 20.52 8.25
CA LEU A 79 -1.53 19.39 7.71
C LEU A 79 -1.13 18.10 8.43
N ALA A 80 -2.05 17.14 8.59
CA ALA A 80 -1.75 15.77 8.97
C ALA A 80 -2.39 14.78 8.00
N VAL A 81 -1.78 13.60 7.88
CA VAL A 81 -2.27 12.50 7.05
C VAL A 81 -2.85 11.43 7.97
N LEU A 82 -4.14 11.15 7.83
CA LEU A 82 -4.81 10.07 8.55
C LEU A 82 -4.58 8.73 7.87
N PRO A 83 -4.60 7.62 8.62
CA PRO A 83 -4.56 6.27 8.02
C PRO A 83 -5.63 6.09 6.96
N PHE A 84 -5.23 5.54 5.81
CA PHE A 84 -6.17 5.18 4.75
C PHE A 84 -6.92 3.91 5.15
N ARG A 85 -8.23 3.88 4.92
CA ARG A 85 -9.05 2.72 5.25
C ARG A 85 -8.98 1.67 4.17
N ASN A 86 -8.86 0.41 4.60
CA ASN A 86 -8.99 -0.74 3.73
C ASN A 86 -10.46 -1.21 3.72
N GLU A 87 -11.16 -0.96 2.62
CA GLU A 87 -12.52 -1.45 2.35
C GLU A 87 -12.50 -2.56 1.27
N THR A 88 -11.36 -3.27 1.13
CA THR A 88 -11.20 -4.44 0.27
C THR A 88 -11.16 -5.71 1.10
N SER A 89 -11.17 -6.87 0.44
CA SER A 89 -10.89 -8.17 1.08
C SER A 89 -9.39 -8.51 1.14
N GLU A 90 -8.52 -7.63 0.64
CA GLU A 90 -7.08 -7.86 0.56
C GLU A 90 -6.38 -7.46 1.88
N HIS A 91 -5.31 -8.16 2.23
CA HIS A 91 -4.49 -7.89 3.41
C HIS A 91 -3.42 -6.85 3.07
N ILE A 92 -3.82 -5.59 2.93
CA ILE A 92 -2.96 -4.48 2.49
C ILE A 92 -2.68 -3.44 3.58
N ASP A 93 -3.05 -3.70 4.83
CA ASP A 93 -2.95 -2.69 5.90
C ASP A 93 -1.52 -2.18 6.09
N SER A 94 -0.52 -3.06 6.08
CA SER A 94 0.90 -2.67 6.18
C SER A 94 1.36 -1.83 4.96
N ALA A 95 0.85 -2.15 3.77
CA ALA A 95 1.15 -1.37 2.57
C ALA A 95 0.49 0.01 2.63
N LEU A 96 -0.73 0.12 3.16
CA LEU A 96 -1.39 1.41 3.38
C LEU A 96 -0.66 2.27 4.44
N GLU A 97 -0.09 1.65 5.48
CA GLU A 97 0.77 2.38 6.44
C GLU A 97 2.03 2.95 5.77
N ALA A 98 2.67 2.19 4.88
CA ALA A 98 3.81 2.69 4.10
C ALA A 98 3.42 3.86 3.20
N LEU A 99 2.25 3.81 2.55
CA LEU A 99 1.75 4.89 1.70
C LEU A 99 1.55 6.22 2.47
N ILE A 100 1.22 6.17 3.77
CA ILE A 100 1.12 7.40 4.58
C ILE A 100 2.46 8.12 4.60
N SER A 101 3.55 7.38 4.84
CA SER A 101 4.90 7.94 4.84
C SER A 101 5.28 8.52 3.47
N ASP A 102 4.84 7.89 2.38
CA ASP A 102 5.07 8.40 1.01
C ASP A 102 4.29 9.70 0.76
N VAL A 103 3.03 9.78 1.19
CA VAL A 103 2.22 11.01 1.14
C VAL A 103 2.87 12.12 1.94
N GLU A 104 3.25 11.85 3.20
CA GLU A 104 3.93 12.83 4.07
C GLU A 104 5.22 13.32 3.44
N THR A 105 6.05 12.41 2.92
CA THR A 105 7.33 12.73 2.26
C THR A 105 7.11 13.62 1.04
N THR A 106 6.14 13.29 0.19
CA THR A 106 5.82 14.09 -0.99
C THR A 106 5.35 15.49 -0.61
N LEU A 107 4.46 15.62 0.37
CA LEU A 107 3.94 16.90 0.84
C LEU A 107 5.02 17.78 1.49
N ILE A 108 5.93 17.17 2.29
CA ILE A 108 7.05 17.86 2.91
C ILE A 108 8.01 18.39 1.84
N ASN A 109 8.36 17.55 0.86
CA ASN A 109 9.29 17.91 -0.20
C ASN A 109 8.73 18.99 -1.14
N ALA A 110 7.41 19.01 -1.36
CA ALA A 110 6.75 20.06 -2.13
C ALA A 110 6.80 21.43 -1.43
N GLY A 111 6.91 21.47 -0.09
CA GLY A 111 7.11 22.69 0.68
C GLY A 111 5.88 23.59 0.85
N HIS A 112 4.72 23.19 0.35
CA HIS A 112 3.48 23.98 0.42
C HIS A 112 2.75 23.88 1.76
N VAL A 113 3.11 22.89 2.59
CA VAL A 113 2.49 22.62 3.90
C VAL A 113 3.53 22.23 4.94
N ARG A 114 3.18 22.37 6.21
CA ARG A 114 3.93 21.82 7.36
C ARG A 114 3.21 20.58 7.87
N VAL A 115 3.82 19.41 7.68
CA VAL A 115 3.22 18.13 8.08
C VAL A 115 3.44 17.87 9.56
N VAL A 116 2.35 17.54 10.27
CA VAL A 116 2.35 17.10 11.67
C VAL A 116 2.26 15.57 11.66
N SER A 117 3.30 14.89 12.14
CA SER A 117 3.33 13.43 12.21
C SER A 117 2.38 12.90 13.27
N LEU A 118 1.53 11.98 12.89
CA LEU A 118 0.63 11.25 13.78
C LEU A 118 1.31 10.13 14.57
N GLU A 119 2.37 9.54 14.04
CA GLU A 119 3.07 8.41 14.69
C GLU A 119 3.57 8.75 16.10
N ARG A 120 3.84 10.04 16.35
CA ARG A 120 4.28 10.55 17.67
C ARG A 120 3.14 10.76 18.67
N GLN A 121 1.90 10.51 18.25
CA GLN A 121 0.70 10.70 19.07
C GLN A 121 -0.05 9.35 19.20
N SER A 122 0.61 8.40 19.87
CA SER A 122 0.16 6.99 19.96
C SER A 122 -1.28 6.84 20.46
N ASP A 123 -1.69 7.63 21.45
CA ASP A 123 -3.02 7.53 22.05
C ASP A 123 -4.12 7.99 21.10
N LEU A 124 -3.86 9.09 20.38
CA LEU A 124 -4.78 9.60 19.37
C LEU A 124 -4.87 8.63 18.16
N MET A 125 -3.74 8.04 17.77
CA MET A 125 -3.73 7.02 16.72
C MET A 125 -4.53 5.77 17.09
N ALA A 126 -4.42 5.32 18.35
CA ALA A 126 -5.21 4.18 18.82
C ALA A 126 -6.72 4.50 18.78
N GLU A 127 -7.13 5.70 19.18
CA GLU A 127 -8.52 6.16 19.11
C GLU A 127 -9.02 6.25 17.67
N ILE A 128 -8.24 6.85 16.76
CA ILE A 128 -8.58 6.96 15.33
C ILE A 128 -8.79 5.58 14.71
N ARG A 129 -7.88 4.64 14.94
CA ARG A 129 -7.99 3.26 14.42
C ARG A 129 -9.23 2.54 14.95
N HIS A 130 -9.52 2.69 16.21
CA HIS A 130 -10.70 2.08 16.83
C HIS A 130 -12.01 2.62 16.24
N GLN A 131 -12.08 3.92 15.96
CA GLN A 131 -13.29 4.58 15.44
C GLN A 131 -13.46 4.47 13.92
N GLN A 132 -12.41 4.14 13.17
CA GLN A 132 -12.50 3.98 11.70
C GLN A 132 -13.38 2.79 11.26
N GLY A 133 -13.68 1.83 12.15
CA GLY A 133 -14.60 0.72 11.89
C GLY A 133 -16.04 1.15 11.65
N ASP A 134 -16.46 2.31 12.14
CA ASP A 134 -17.87 2.77 12.13
C ASP A 134 -18.24 3.66 10.92
N GLY A 135 -17.34 3.79 9.94
CA GLY A 135 -17.56 4.62 8.75
C GLY A 135 -16.93 6.00 8.83
N PHE A 136 -16.96 6.73 7.70
CA PHE A 136 -16.43 8.10 7.63
C PHE A 136 -17.42 9.09 8.24
N ASP A 137 -17.01 9.74 9.34
CA ASP A 137 -17.71 10.86 9.93
C ASP A 137 -16.84 12.13 9.88
N ALA A 138 -17.22 13.08 9.03
CA ALA A 138 -16.52 14.36 8.86
C ALA A 138 -16.42 15.17 10.16
N GLY A 139 -17.41 15.06 11.06
CA GLY A 139 -17.41 15.71 12.37
C GLY A 139 -16.33 15.14 13.30
N GLN A 140 -16.11 13.84 13.28
CA GLN A 140 -15.03 13.20 14.05
C GLN A 140 -13.66 13.57 13.49
N VAL A 141 -13.50 13.52 12.16
CA VAL A 141 -12.24 13.90 11.48
C VAL A 141 -11.86 15.35 11.81
N SER A 142 -12.82 16.27 11.79
CA SER A 142 -12.58 17.66 12.18
C SER A 142 -12.19 17.81 13.66
N ARG A 143 -12.73 16.97 14.57
CA ARG A 143 -12.34 16.95 15.98
C ARG A 143 -10.89 16.49 16.16
N TRP A 144 -10.47 15.43 15.46
CA TRP A 144 -9.07 14.98 15.49
C TRP A 144 -8.12 16.04 14.97
N GLY A 145 -8.49 16.73 13.88
CA GLY A 145 -7.69 17.83 13.35
C GLY A 145 -7.51 18.97 14.35
N ARG A 146 -8.56 19.33 15.11
CA ARG A 146 -8.44 20.33 16.19
C ARG A 146 -7.55 19.86 17.33
N GLN A 147 -7.62 18.60 17.74
CA GLN A 147 -6.74 18.03 18.76
C GLN A 147 -5.28 18.03 18.31
N LEU A 148 -5.02 17.78 17.03
CA LEU A 148 -3.68 17.85 16.42
C LEU A 148 -3.17 19.28 16.22
N GLY A 149 -4.05 20.27 16.27
CA GLY A 149 -3.71 21.66 15.95
C GLY A 149 -3.37 21.86 14.48
N VAL A 150 -3.95 21.03 13.59
CA VAL A 150 -3.74 21.14 12.13
C VAL A 150 -4.91 21.85 11.46
N ARG A 151 -4.60 22.54 10.36
CA ARG A 151 -5.62 23.21 9.55
C ARG A 151 -6.26 22.28 8.52
N TYR A 152 -5.49 21.36 7.96
CA TYR A 152 -5.96 20.42 6.96
C TYR A 152 -5.70 18.97 7.38
N LEU A 153 -6.57 18.07 6.93
CA LEU A 153 -6.40 16.62 7.08
C LEU A 153 -6.52 15.96 5.72
N VAL A 154 -5.52 15.14 5.39
CA VAL A 154 -5.62 14.18 4.29
C VAL A 154 -6.20 12.88 4.83
N THR A 155 -7.18 12.32 4.15
CA THR A 155 -7.76 11.02 4.45
C THR A 155 -8.09 10.28 3.16
N GLY A 156 -8.24 8.96 3.25
CA GLY A 156 -8.57 8.17 2.07
C GLY A 156 -9.07 6.78 2.40
N LYS A 157 -9.41 6.06 1.34
CA LYS A 157 -9.81 4.66 1.41
C LYS A 157 -9.48 3.93 0.12
N VAL A 158 -9.24 2.64 0.23
CA VAL A 158 -9.13 1.72 -0.90
C VAL A 158 -10.31 0.76 -0.86
N PHE A 159 -10.97 0.59 -2.00
CA PHE A 159 -12.09 -0.34 -2.16
C PHE A 159 -12.04 -1.03 -3.51
N SER A 160 -12.77 -2.11 -3.67
CA SER A 160 -12.78 -2.91 -4.90
C SER A 160 -14.18 -3.27 -5.37
N THR A 161 -14.30 -3.50 -6.68
CA THR A 161 -15.46 -4.12 -7.31
C THR A 161 -15.01 -5.33 -8.09
N ASP A 162 -15.70 -6.47 -7.93
CA ASP A 162 -15.39 -7.74 -8.61
C ASP A 162 -16.53 -8.08 -9.59
N GLU A 163 -16.17 -8.25 -10.86
CA GLU A 163 -17.08 -8.64 -11.92
C GLU A 163 -16.65 -9.98 -12.51
N ARG A 164 -17.58 -10.94 -12.55
CA ARG A 164 -17.36 -12.25 -13.16
C ARG A 164 -18.28 -12.44 -14.34
N LEU A 165 -17.69 -12.74 -15.50
CA LEU A 165 -18.41 -13.08 -16.70
C LEU A 165 -17.85 -14.39 -17.29
N ARG A 166 -18.56 -15.50 -17.12
CA ARG A 166 -18.21 -16.84 -17.65
C ARG A 166 -16.77 -17.27 -17.31
N LYS A 167 -15.80 -17.02 -18.22
CA LYS A 167 -14.39 -17.40 -18.07
C LYS A 167 -13.48 -16.24 -17.70
N GLU A 168 -13.99 -15.02 -17.67
CA GLU A 168 -13.26 -13.81 -17.36
C GLU A 168 -13.62 -13.33 -15.95
N ARG A 169 -12.61 -13.01 -15.16
CA ARG A 169 -12.77 -12.31 -13.89
C ARG A 169 -12.07 -10.98 -13.99
N ARG A 170 -12.76 -9.89 -13.67
CA ARG A 170 -12.24 -8.54 -13.66
C ARG A 170 -12.42 -7.94 -12.28
N VAL A 171 -11.33 -7.48 -11.66
CA VAL A 171 -11.34 -6.77 -10.40
C VAL A 171 -10.85 -5.35 -10.64
N GLN A 172 -11.63 -4.37 -10.21
CA GLN A 172 -11.24 -2.97 -10.22
C GLN A 172 -10.99 -2.51 -8.80
N TYR A 173 -9.83 -1.92 -8.58
CA TYR A 173 -9.44 -1.30 -7.32
C TYR A 173 -9.45 0.21 -7.47
N TYR A 174 -9.91 0.88 -6.44
CA TYR A 174 -10.03 2.33 -6.40
C TYR A 174 -9.35 2.85 -5.15
N MET A 175 -8.56 3.91 -5.29
CA MET A 175 -8.09 4.70 -4.16
C MET A 175 -8.79 6.06 -4.21
N PHE A 176 -9.49 6.36 -3.14
CA PHE A 176 -10.17 7.62 -2.94
C PHE A 176 -9.38 8.46 -1.93
N MET A 177 -9.07 9.69 -2.27
CA MET A 177 -8.33 10.62 -1.42
C MET A 177 -9.07 11.94 -1.29
N GLN A 178 -9.09 12.49 -0.08
CA GLN A 178 -9.73 13.76 0.25
C GLN A 178 -8.81 14.62 1.11
N VAL A 179 -8.96 15.94 0.97
CA VAL A 179 -8.43 16.93 1.91
C VAL A 179 -9.61 17.66 2.54
N LEU A 180 -9.65 17.67 3.88
CA LEU A 180 -10.63 18.41 4.67
C LEU A 180 -9.97 19.64 5.31
N GLU A 181 -10.69 20.75 5.30
CA GLU A 181 -10.39 21.91 6.14
C GLU A 181 -11.02 21.68 7.52
N VAL A 182 -10.18 21.66 8.57
CA VAL A 182 -10.60 21.27 9.93
C VAL A 182 -11.60 22.22 10.56
N GLU A 183 -11.43 23.51 10.34
CA GLU A 183 -12.27 24.55 10.91
C GLU A 183 -13.70 24.51 10.39
N THR A 184 -13.85 24.36 9.09
CA THR A 184 -15.16 24.38 8.41
C THR A 184 -15.77 23.00 8.22
N GLY A 185 -14.95 21.92 8.31
CA GLY A 185 -15.34 20.56 7.96
C GLY A 185 -15.56 20.34 6.47
N GLN A 186 -15.17 21.29 5.62
CA GLN A 186 -15.37 21.21 4.17
C GLN A 186 -14.32 20.34 3.51
N ILE A 187 -14.75 19.56 2.52
CA ILE A 187 -13.86 18.87 1.60
C ILE A 187 -13.39 19.89 0.57
N VAL A 188 -12.09 20.23 0.62
CA VAL A 188 -11.47 21.22 -0.27
C VAL A 188 -10.75 20.59 -1.46
N PHE A 189 -10.51 19.28 -1.39
CA PHE A 189 -10.01 18.46 -2.50
C PHE A 189 -10.55 17.05 -2.38
N GLN A 190 -10.82 16.44 -3.53
CA GLN A 190 -11.22 15.03 -3.62
C GLN A 190 -10.81 14.48 -4.98
N ASN A 191 -10.22 13.29 -5.00
CA ASN A 191 -9.92 12.57 -6.22
C ASN A 191 -10.11 11.06 -6.05
N ARG A 192 -10.30 10.34 -7.15
CA ARG A 192 -10.40 8.89 -7.20
C ARG A 192 -9.55 8.37 -8.36
N SER A 193 -8.53 7.59 -8.06
CA SER A 193 -7.76 6.81 -9.02
C SER A 193 -8.28 5.38 -9.12
N ALA A 194 -7.96 4.67 -10.20
CA ALA A 194 -8.40 3.30 -10.44
C ALA A 194 -7.35 2.46 -11.16
N VAL A 195 -7.27 1.19 -10.80
CA VAL A 195 -6.52 0.16 -11.52
C VAL A 195 -7.41 -1.07 -11.75
N THR A 196 -7.28 -1.69 -12.92
CA THR A 196 -8.06 -2.89 -13.28
C THR A 196 -7.12 -4.06 -13.50
N LYS A 197 -7.43 -5.19 -12.88
CA LYS A 197 -6.76 -6.48 -13.11
C LYS A 197 -7.78 -7.50 -13.64
N ALA A 198 -7.36 -8.33 -14.59
CA ALA A 198 -8.22 -9.35 -15.18
C ALA A 198 -7.50 -10.69 -15.25
N MET A 199 -8.27 -11.78 -15.09
CA MET A 199 -7.90 -13.12 -15.54
C MET A 199 -8.71 -13.41 -16.83
N LEU A 200 -7.99 -13.70 -17.89
CA LEU A 200 -8.52 -13.99 -19.23
C LEU A 200 -8.48 -15.47 -19.54
#